data_e7a8a086240251e628983cfab7d1ba4f
#
_entry.id   e7a8a086240251e628983cfab7d1ba4f
#
_cell.length_a   1.000
_cell.length_b   1.000
_cell.length_c   1.000
_cell.angle_alpha   90.00
_cell.angle_beta   90.00
_cell.angle_gamma   90.00
#
_symmetry.space_group_name_H-M   'P 1'
#
loop_
_entity.id
_entity.type
_entity.pdbx_description
1 polymer ?
#
loop_
_entity_poly.entity_id
_entity_poly.type
_entity_poly.pdbx_seq_one_letter_code
_entity_poly.pdbx_strand_id
1 'polypeptide(L)'
;PLALNGFINGKTVSIKRDNPNDVAHLGKEISLSIYDRQQIAAGESRYQIVQQPKFPTSSPILNDRRGDIMLLINGMPLFHIELKRSGVPVSQAAHQIENYARSGIFSGLFSLVQIFVAMNPEETKYFANPGPDGSFNSDYYFNWADFNNEPINYWKDIAGTLLSIPMAHQLIGFYTVADKTDGVLKVMRSYQYFAVRAISDRVARIEWDGRDRLGGYIWHTTGSGKTMTSFKSAYLIATSKDADKVIFLMDRIELGTQSLEQYNNFADTDDFVQSTENTHALISKLKSTNPNEVLIVSSIQKMSNIKQEEGGLKAHDIEQMQKKRIVIIVDEAHRSTFGDMLITIKETFPQAVFFGFTGTPIQDENEKNMNTTATVFGHELHRYSIADGIRDKNVLGFDPYLISTYKDSKLREAVALDEAKANTIQEAMADTKKKEIYLRFMDKSRVAMAGHWDKANNYVRGIEDYLLTEQYRRPEHQQKVVEDILDNWIQYSQNNKFHGMFATSSIAEAIEYYRLFKKLKPELKITALFDPNIDNNENAKFKEDGLVEIISDYNNRYGMEFSLATHAKMKRDIADRLAHKELYKRVEHAP
;
A
#
# COMPACT_ATOMS: atom_id res chain seq x y z
N PRO A 1 -22.83 8.74 -8.48
CA PRO A 1 -21.43 9.14 -8.65
C PRO A 1 -20.68 8.28 -9.68
N LEU A 2 -20.79 6.94 -9.63
CA LEU A 2 -20.07 6.02 -10.54
C LEU A 2 -20.38 6.26 -12.02
N ALA A 3 -21.65 6.52 -12.37
CA ALA A 3 -22.02 6.80 -13.76
C ALA A 3 -21.32 8.07 -14.26
N LEU A 4 -21.23 9.11 -13.43
CA LEU A 4 -20.55 10.36 -13.79
C LEU A 4 -19.04 10.13 -13.97
N ASN A 5 -18.43 9.24 -13.20
CA ASN A 5 -17.00 8.92 -13.34
C ASN A 5 -16.64 8.45 -14.76
N GLY A 6 -17.51 7.69 -15.41
CA GLY A 6 -17.33 7.33 -16.81
C GLY A 6 -17.30 8.54 -17.76
N PHE A 7 -18.13 9.55 -17.52
CA PHE A 7 -18.15 10.77 -18.34
C PHE A 7 -16.95 11.68 -18.06
N ILE A 8 -16.48 11.69 -16.82
CA ILE A 8 -15.22 12.36 -16.42
C ILE A 8 -14.03 11.76 -17.15
N ASN A 9 -14.05 10.45 -17.39
CA ASN A 9 -13.00 9.73 -18.10
C ASN A 9 -13.19 9.67 -19.62
N GLY A 10 -14.00 10.56 -20.17
CA GLY A 10 -14.08 10.82 -21.62
C GLY A 10 -15.26 10.21 -22.35
N LYS A 11 -16.22 9.56 -21.64
CA LYS A 11 -17.49 9.19 -22.29
C LYS A 11 -18.26 10.43 -22.69
N THR A 12 -18.87 10.40 -23.87
CA THR A 12 -19.74 11.45 -24.35
C THR A 12 -21.20 11.06 -24.19
N VAL A 13 -22.06 12.07 -24.10
CA VAL A 13 -23.53 11.90 -24.15
C VAL A 13 -24.00 12.25 -25.55
N SER A 14 -24.67 11.33 -26.21
CA SER A 14 -25.32 11.61 -27.48
C SER A 14 -26.71 12.19 -27.22
N ILE A 15 -26.95 13.39 -27.76
CA ILE A 15 -28.23 14.10 -27.66
C ILE A 15 -28.77 14.29 -29.06
N LYS A 16 -30.01 13.86 -29.27
CA LYS A 16 -30.74 14.17 -30.50
C LYS A 16 -31.41 15.53 -30.33
N ARG A 17 -31.12 16.46 -31.22
CA ARG A 17 -31.76 17.79 -31.21
C ARG A 17 -33.21 17.67 -31.61
N ASP A 18 -34.10 18.12 -30.75
CA ASP A 18 -35.56 18.05 -30.90
C ASP A 18 -36.25 19.42 -30.94
N ASN A 19 -35.48 20.51 -30.92
CA ASN A 19 -36.04 21.86 -30.97
C ASN A 19 -36.63 22.15 -32.37
N PRO A 20 -37.97 22.28 -32.47
CA PRO A 20 -38.64 22.50 -33.74
C PRO A 20 -38.33 23.87 -34.38
N ASN A 21 -37.82 24.82 -33.58
CA ASN A 21 -37.44 26.15 -34.05
C ASN A 21 -36.04 26.18 -34.68
N ASP A 22 -35.23 25.15 -34.49
CA ASP A 22 -33.92 24.98 -35.10
C ASP A 22 -33.95 23.95 -36.22
N VAL A 23 -34.62 24.30 -37.30
CA VAL A 23 -34.85 23.40 -38.47
C VAL A 23 -33.54 22.90 -39.09
N ALA A 24 -32.46 23.69 -39.03
CA ALA A 24 -31.16 23.33 -39.59
C ALA A 24 -30.48 22.19 -38.83
N HIS A 25 -30.84 21.98 -37.60
CA HIS A 25 -30.24 20.95 -36.73
C HIS A 25 -31.24 19.93 -36.19
N LEU A 26 -32.52 20.08 -36.47
CA LEU A 26 -33.56 19.16 -36.02
C LEU A 26 -33.25 17.71 -36.43
N GLY A 27 -33.29 16.81 -35.46
CA GLY A 27 -33.03 15.38 -35.70
C GLY A 27 -31.56 14.97 -35.78
N LYS A 28 -30.60 15.94 -35.75
CA LYS A 28 -29.17 15.63 -35.72
C LYS A 28 -28.72 15.18 -34.35
N GLU A 29 -27.93 14.11 -34.32
CA GLU A 29 -27.24 13.68 -33.11
C GLU A 29 -25.96 14.45 -32.88
N ILE A 30 -25.73 14.88 -31.64
CA ILE A 30 -24.50 15.57 -31.22
C ILE A 30 -23.95 14.84 -30.02
N SER A 31 -22.67 14.48 -30.08
CA SER A 31 -21.94 13.95 -28.94
C SER A 31 -21.38 15.11 -28.12
N LEU A 32 -21.82 15.21 -26.87
CA LEU A 32 -21.37 16.25 -25.93
C LEU A 32 -20.40 15.64 -24.91
N SER A 33 -19.23 16.27 -24.76
CA SER A 33 -18.36 16.06 -23.62
C SER A 33 -18.91 16.88 -22.45
N ILE A 34 -19.26 16.20 -21.36
CA ILE A 34 -19.84 16.86 -20.17
C ILE A 34 -18.74 17.45 -19.29
N TYR A 35 -17.59 16.80 -19.26
CA TYR A 35 -16.46 17.17 -18.43
C TYR A 35 -15.16 16.96 -19.19
N ASP A 36 -14.32 17.98 -19.23
CA ASP A 36 -12.96 17.88 -19.75
C ASP A 36 -11.96 18.09 -18.62
N ARG A 37 -11.28 17.01 -18.24
CA ARG A 37 -10.32 17.02 -17.13
C ARG A 37 -9.07 17.85 -17.39
N GLN A 38 -8.74 18.12 -18.65
CA GLN A 38 -7.54 18.85 -19.04
C GLN A 38 -7.78 20.38 -19.14
N GLN A 39 -9.02 20.79 -19.35
CA GLN A 39 -9.36 22.19 -19.63
C GLN A 39 -9.68 22.99 -18.36
N ILE A 40 -8.74 23.02 -17.43
CA ILE A 40 -8.90 23.73 -16.15
C ILE A 40 -8.72 25.23 -16.33
N ALA A 41 -7.73 25.65 -17.13
CA ALA A 41 -7.31 27.04 -17.24
C ALA A 41 -7.78 27.74 -18.53
N ALA A 42 -8.35 27.03 -19.48
CA ALA A 42 -8.64 27.54 -20.81
C ALA A 42 -9.98 28.30 -20.92
N GLY A 43 -10.72 28.47 -19.83
CA GLY A 43 -12.00 29.21 -19.81
C GLY A 43 -13.18 28.46 -20.43
N GLU A 44 -13.02 27.20 -20.83
CA GLU A 44 -14.10 26.40 -21.42
C GLU A 44 -15.00 25.77 -20.35
N SER A 45 -14.46 25.48 -19.16
CA SER A 45 -15.26 25.03 -18.02
C SER A 45 -15.79 26.20 -17.20
N ARG A 46 -17.07 26.16 -16.85
CA ARG A 46 -17.72 27.14 -15.98
C ARG A 46 -17.74 26.66 -14.55
N TYR A 47 -17.23 27.45 -13.65
CA TYR A 47 -17.22 27.19 -12.21
C TYR A 47 -18.24 28.05 -11.51
N GLN A 48 -19.04 27.46 -10.65
CA GLN A 48 -20.14 28.13 -9.95
C GLN A 48 -20.13 27.71 -8.49
N ILE A 49 -20.44 28.65 -7.61
CA ILE A 49 -20.65 28.43 -6.19
C ILE A 49 -22.12 28.71 -5.91
N VAL A 50 -22.82 27.75 -5.37
CA VAL A 50 -24.22 27.90 -4.94
C VAL A 50 -24.24 27.93 -3.43
N GLN A 51 -24.73 29.01 -2.88
CA GLN A 51 -24.97 29.18 -1.45
C GLN A 51 -26.38 28.76 -1.12
N GLN A 52 -26.54 28.00 -0.04
CA GLN A 52 -27.82 27.51 0.46
C GLN A 52 -28.67 26.80 -0.62
N PRO A 53 -28.12 25.79 -1.32
CA PRO A 53 -28.89 25.03 -2.29
C PRO A 53 -30.13 24.45 -1.62
N LYS A 54 -31.27 24.57 -2.29
CA LYS A 54 -32.51 23.97 -1.83
C LYS A 54 -32.63 22.56 -2.37
N PHE A 55 -32.91 21.63 -1.48
CA PHE A 55 -33.21 20.25 -1.82
C PHE A 55 -34.71 20.05 -1.82
N PRO A 56 -35.36 19.81 -2.98
CA PRO A 56 -36.77 19.65 -3.05
C PRO A 56 -37.20 18.42 -2.24
N THR A 57 -38.25 18.54 -1.50
CA THR A 57 -38.89 17.42 -0.79
C THR A 57 -40.06 16.90 -1.60
N SER A 58 -40.28 15.59 -1.59
CA SER A 58 -41.47 14.95 -2.18
C SER A 58 -42.73 15.17 -1.35
N SER A 59 -42.62 15.66 -0.13
CA SER A 59 -43.74 15.93 0.76
C SER A 59 -44.30 17.33 0.57
N PRO A 60 -45.57 17.50 0.27
CA PRO A 60 -46.19 18.82 0.13
C PRO A 60 -46.33 19.58 1.47
N ILE A 61 -46.06 18.92 2.59
CA ILE A 61 -46.24 19.48 3.95
C ILE A 61 -44.88 19.89 4.56
N LEU A 62 -43.77 19.31 4.11
CA LEU A 62 -42.46 19.58 4.68
C LEU A 62 -41.74 20.70 3.90
N ASN A 63 -41.07 21.56 4.65
CA ASN A 63 -40.18 22.56 4.03
C ASN A 63 -38.99 21.90 3.32
N ASP A 64 -38.56 22.51 2.23
CA ASP A 64 -37.30 22.12 1.56
C ASP A 64 -36.12 22.19 2.54
N ARG A 65 -35.30 21.19 2.49
CA ARG A 65 -34.02 21.23 3.21
C ARG A 65 -33.03 22.13 2.45
N ARG A 66 -32.08 22.67 3.18
CA ARG A 66 -31.02 23.52 2.60
C ARG A 66 -29.68 22.97 3.03
N GLY A 67 -28.77 22.85 2.07
CA GLY A 67 -27.35 22.69 2.34
C GLY A 67 -26.66 24.03 2.51
N ASP A 68 -25.38 24.04 2.83
CA ASP A 68 -24.64 25.29 3.00
C ASP A 68 -24.02 25.77 1.69
N ILE A 69 -23.13 24.98 1.06
CA ILE A 69 -22.44 25.36 -0.18
C ILE A 69 -22.36 24.17 -1.15
N MET A 70 -22.51 24.46 -2.44
CA MET A 70 -22.15 23.53 -3.52
C MET A 70 -21.18 24.17 -4.51
N LEU A 71 -20.19 23.39 -4.96
CA LEU A 71 -19.36 23.77 -6.08
C LEU A 71 -19.84 23.01 -7.32
N LEU A 72 -20.07 23.75 -8.40
CA LEU A 72 -20.53 23.21 -9.67
C LEU A 72 -19.47 23.43 -10.73
N ILE A 73 -19.32 22.45 -11.59
CA ILE A 73 -18.54 22.56 -12.83
C ILE A 73 -19.50 22.29 -13.98
N ASN A 74 -19.63 23.23 -14.90
CA ASN A 74 -20.58 23.18 -16.03
C ASN A 74 -22.03 22.92 -15.59
N GLY A 75 -22.44 23.49 -14.46
CA GLY A 75 -23.77 23.32 -13.89
C GLY A 75 -23.98 22.01 -13.11
N MET A 76 -22.99 21.11 -13.06
CA MET A 76 -23.06 19.85 -12.31
C MET A 76 -22.60 20.07 -10.87
N PRO A 77 -23.40 19.72 -9.86
CA PRO A 77 -23.00 19.78 -8.46
C PRO A 77 -22.01 18.64 -8.15
N LEU A 78 -20.72 18.97 -8.05
CA LEU A 78 -19.67 17.98 -7.84
C LEU A 78 -19.16 17.91 -6.40
N PHE A 79 -19.24 19.05 -5.68
CA PHE A 79 -18.92 19.09 -4.25
C PHE A 79 -20.14 19.60 -3.46
N HIS A 80 -20.39 18.96 -2.33
CA HIS A 80 -21.28 19.47 -1.31
C HIS A 80 -20.49 19.74 -0.04
N ILE A 81 -20.58 20.96 0.47
CA ILE A 81 -19.82 21.44 1.63
C ILE A 81 -20.83 21.79 2.72
N GLU A 82 -20.71 21.17 3.87
CA GLU A 82 -21.50 21.44 5.05
C GLU A 82 -20.64 22.15 6.11
N LEU A 83 -21.13 23.28 6.61
CA LEU A 83 -20.40 24.18 7.49
C LEU A 83 -20.91 24.12 8.92
N LYS A 84 -20.01 24.26 9.86
CA LYS A 84 -20.33 24.51 11.27
C LYS A 84 -19.55 25.75 11.75
N ARG A 85 -20.13 26.47 12.71
CA ARG A 85 -19.42 27.59 13.37
C ARG A 85 -18.29 27.08 14.26
N SER A 86 -17.37 27.97 14.57
CA SER A 86 -16.29 27.72 15.53
C SER A 86 -16.81 27.12 16.84
N GLY A 87 -16.06 26.16 17.40
CA GLY A 87 -16.41 25.45 18.62
C GLY A 87 -17.43 24.29 18.45
N VAL A 88 -17.96 24.09 17.24
CA VAL A 88 -18.82 22.93 16.93
C VAL A 88 -17.98 21.88 16.22
N PRO A 89 -17.92 20.63 16.71
CA PRO A 89 -17.12 19.56 16.09
C PRO A 89 -17.50 19.32 14.62
N VAL A 90 -16.50 19.14 13.77
CA VAL A 90 -16.68 18.89 12.33
C VAL A 90 -17.46 17.60 12.07
N SER A 91 -17.43 16.64 13.00
CA SER A 91 -18.23 15.41 12.93
C SER A 91 -19.73 15.68 12.85
N GLN A 92 -20.24 16.80 13.40
CA GLN A 92 -21.65 17.17 13.25
C GLN A 92 -22.00 17.55 11.81
N ALA A 93 -21.07 18.20 11.07
CA ALA A 93 -21.26 18.46 9.65
C ALA A 93 -21.28 17.15 8.85
N ALA A 94 -20.36 16.23 9.15
CA ALA A 94 -20.33 14.91 8.51
C ALA A 94 -21.63 14.13 8.76
N HIS A 95 -22.09 14.04 10.01
CA HIS A 95 -23.36 13.39 10.35
C HIS A 95 -24.56 14.05 9.65
N GLN A 96 -24.53 15.37 9.44
CA GLN A 96 -25.60 16.06 8.71
C GLN A 96 -25.61 15.63 7.24
N ILE A 97 -24.45 15.50 6.58
CA ILE A 97 -24.32 14.96 5.23
C ILE A 97 -24.87 13.53 5.16
N GLU A 98 -24.49 12.67 6.11
CA GLU A 98 -25.01 11.30 6.20
C GLU A 98 -26.55 11.27 6.33
N ASN A 99 -27.11 12.15 7.16
CA ASN A 99 -28.56 12.25 7.33
C ASN A 99 -29.26 12.75 6.05
N TYR A 100 -28.63 13.64 5.30
CA TYR A 100 -29.12 14.07 3.99
C TYR A 100 -29.13 12.91 3.00
N ALA A 101 -28.07 12.12 2.96
CA ALA A 101 -27.99 10.94 2.09
C ALA A 101 -29.05 9.91 2.45
N ARG A 102 -29.20 9.55 3.74
CA ARG A 102 -30.26 8.63 4.23
C ARG A 102 -31.65 9.13 3.93
N SER A 103 -31.87 10.43 3.83
CA SER A 103 -33.17 11.04 3.48
C SER A 103 -33.37 11.15 1.96
N GLY A 104 -32.50 10.57 1.14
CA GLY A 104 -32.60 10.57 -0.32
C GLY A 104 -32.37 11.93 -1.00
N ILE A 105 -31.74 12.89 -0.30
CA ILE A 105 -31.47 14.22 -0.84
C ILE A 105 -30.54 14.18 -2.03
N PHE A 106 -29.52 13.30 -1.99
CA PHE A 106 -28.57 13.14 -3.09
C PHE A 106 -29.13 12.22 -4.19
N SER A 107 -30.28 12.62 -4.75
CA SER A 107 -30.98 11.97 -5.86
C SER A 107 -31.15 12.94 -7.04
N GLY A 108 -31.55 12.45 -8.21
CA GLY A 108 -31.67 13.26 -9.42
C GLY A 108 -30.37 13.99 -9.75
N LEU A 109 -30.43 15.32 -9.92
CA LEU A 109 -29.24 16.15 -10.21
C LEU A 109 -28.18 16.07 -9.09
N PHE A 110 -28.61 15.99 -7.84
CA PHE A 110 -27.70 15.95 -6.69
C PHE A 110 -26.98 14.60 -6.52
N SER A 111 -27.39 13.56 -7.25
CA SER A 111 -26.66 12.29 -7.31
C SER A 111 -25.30 12.43 -8.01
N LEU A 112 -25.06 13.56 -8.69
CA LEU A 112 -23.78 13.86 -9.34
C LEU A 112 -22.70 14.29 -8.35
N VAL A 113 -23.03 14.62 -7.10
CA VAL A 113 -22.04 14.98 -6.08
C VAL A 113 -21.03 13.84 -5.92
N GLN A 114 -19.75 14.16 -6.13
CA GLN A 114 -18.64 13.22 -6.05
C GLN A 114 -17.95 13.26 -4.69
N ILE A 115 -17.80 14.45 -4.13
CA ILE A 115 -17.04 14.69 -2.91
C ILE A 115 -17.88 15.50 -1.93
N PHE A 116 -17.87 15.03 -0.70
CA PHE A 116 -18.38 15.73 0.46
C PHE A 116 -17.27 16.40 1.24
N VAL A 117 -17.56 17.58 1.78
CA VAL A 117 -16.65 18.32 2.66
C VAL A 117 -17.43 18.76 3.89
N ALA A 118 -16.97 18.33 5.04
CA ALA A 118 -17.45 18.76 6.35
C ALA A 118 -16.42 19.73 6.94
N MET A 119 -16.84 20.94 7.32
CA MET A 119 -15.91 22.01 7.69
C MET A 119 -16.44 22.85 8.84
N ASN A 120 -15.53 23.27 9.70
CA ASN A 120 -15.65 24.44 10.56
C ASN A 120 -14.40 25.35 10.35
N PRO A 121 -14.27 26.51 11.02
CA PRO A 121 -13.12 27.37 10.82
C PRO A 121 -11.76 26.74 11.16
N GLU A 122 -11.72 25.73 12.01
CA GLU A 122 -10.53 25.12 12.58
C GLU A 122 -10.22 23.69 12.06
N GLU A 123 -11.20 23.03 11.43
CA GLU A 123 -11.03 21.65 10.96
C GLU A 123 -11.83 21.40 9.68
N THR A 124 -11.27 20.57 8.80
CA THR A 124 -11.93 20.13 7.57
C THR A 124 -11.74 18.63 7.35
N LYS A 125 -12.81 17.96 6.98
CA LYS A 125 -12.79 16.58 6.50
C LYS A 125 -13.37 16.53 5.08
N TYR A 126 -12.76 15.74 4.21
CA TYR A 126 -13.31 15.46 2.89
C TYR A 126 -13.37 13.95 2.64
N PHE A 127 -14.36 13.51 1.89
CA PHE A 127 -14.60 12.10 1.59
C PHE A 127 -15.44 11.93 0.32
N ALA A 128 -15.31 10.78 -0.32
CA ALA A 128 -16.09 10.48 -1.50
C ALA A 128 -17.55 10.19 -1.15
N ASN A 129 -18.44 10.47 -2.09
CA ASN A 129 -19.85 10.06 -2.00
C ASN A 129 -19.94 8.54 -2.23
N PRO A 130 -20.36 7.75 -1.23
CA PRO A 130 -20.47 6.30 -1.38
C PRO A 130 -21.58 5.87 -2.35
N GLY A 131 -22.44 6.79 -2.78
CA GLY A 131 -23.61 6.48 -3.60
C GLY A 131 -24.81 5.98 -2.78
N PRO A 132 -25.95 5.70 -3.45
CA PRO A 132 -27.20 5.33 -2.78
C PRO A 132 -27.11 3.97 -2.07
N ASP A 133 -26.31 3.04 -2.60
CA ASP A 133 -26.16 1.68 -2.08
C ASP A 133 -24.94 1.53 -1.16
N GLY A 134 -24.10 2.57 -1.06
CA GLY A 134 -22.89 2.57 -0.24
C GLY A 134 -23.16 3.04 1.19
N SER A 135 -22.33 2.61 2.12
CA SER A 135 -22.34 3.03 3.51
C SER A 135 -21.26 4.06 3.79
N PHE A 136 -21.60 5.09 4.57
CA PHE A 136 -20.61 6.03 5.09
C PHE A 136 -19.74 5.33 6.13
N ASN A 137 -18.41 5.54 6.03
CA ASN A 137 -17.43 5.04 6.97
C ASN A 137 -16.49 6.17 7.36
N SER A 138 -16.48 6.53 8.64
CA SER A 138 -15.66 7.63 9.18
C SER A 138 -14.14 7.42 8.99
N ASP A 139 -13.69 6.18 8.81
CA ASP A 139 -12.28 5.86 8.55
C ASP A 139 -11.81 6.38 7.18
N TYR A 140 -12.75 6.73 6.30
CA TYR A 140 -12.50 7.35 5.00
C TYR A 140 -12.75 8.85 4.97
N TYR A 141 -12.85 9.53 6.13
CA TYR A 141 -12.96 10.97 6.25
C TYR A 141 -11.59 11.58 6.50
N PHE A 142 -11.00 12.16 5.46
CA PHE A 142 -9.60 12.56 5.43
C PHE A 142 -9.42 14.04 5.75
N ASN A 143 -8.29 14.39 6.36
CA ASN A 143 -7.79 15.76 6.39
C ASN A 143 -7.07 16.06 5.07
N TRP A 144 -7.19 17.29 4.58
CA TRP A 144 -6.27 17.77 3.57
C TRP A 144 -4.96 18.18 4.24
N ALA A 145 -3.83 17.88 3.62
CA ALA A 145 -2.50 18.18 4.14
C ALA A 145 -1.63 18.78 3.03
N ASP A 146 -0.52 19.37 3.42
CA ASP A 146 0.51 19.83 2.50
C ASP A 146 1.42 18.70 1.99
N PHE A 147 2.45 19.05 1.22
CA PHE A 147 3.44 18.08 0.70
C PHE A 147 4.20 17.32 1.80
N ASN A 148 4.38 17.92 2.96
CA ASN A 148 5.07 17.33 4.12
C ASN A 148 4.12 16.57 5.05
N ASN A 149 2.88 16.32 4.63
CA ASN A 149 1.80 15.67 5.37
C ASN A 149 1.30 16.47 6.59
N GLU A 150 1.61 17.77 6.67
CA GLU A 150 1.07 18.59 7.75
C GLU A 150 -0.38 18.97 7.44
N PRO A 151 -1.34 18.67 8.32
CA PRO A 151 -2.75 18.95 8.10
C PRO A 151 -3.03 20.45 7.93
N ILE A 152 -3.74 20.80 6.87
CA ILE A 152 -4.24 22.15 6.63
C ILE A 152 -5.64 22.23 7.24
N ASN A 153 -5.78 22.97 8.32
CA ASN A 153 -7.02 23.03 9.10
C ASN A 153 -7.78 24.35 8.93
N TYR A 154 -7.05 25.46 8.72
CA TYR A 154 -7.68 26.78 8.63
C TYR A 154 -8.49 26.94 7.35
N TRP A 155 -9.74 27.34 7.48
CA TRP A 155 -10.70 27.37 6.38
C TRP A 155 -10.28 28.20 5.15
N LYS A 156 -9.54 29.31 5.33
CA LYS A 156 -9.03 30.11 4.20
C LYS A 156 -7.98 29.36 3.39
N ASP A 157 -7.12 28.61 4.08
CA ASP A 157 -6.09 27.82 3.43
C ASP A 157 -6.72 26.62 2.71
N ILE A 158 -7.76 26.01 3.28
CA ILE A 158 -8.57 24.99 2.60
C ILE A 158 -9.25 25.57 1.35
N ALA A 159 -9.81 26.77 1.43
CA ALA A 159 -10.42 27.42 0.27
C ALA A 159 -9.38 27.71 -0.84
N GLY A 160 -8.16 28.08 -0.45
CA GLY A 160 -7.06 28.35 -1.38
C GLY A 160 -6.34 27.12 -1.91
N THR A 161 -6.48 25.97 -1.26
CA THR A 161 -5.83 24.70 -1.63
C THR A 161 -6.83 23.68 -2.14
N LEU A 162 -7.46 22.88 -1.26
CA LEU A 162 -8.39 21.81 -1.61
C LEU A 162 -9.56 22.28 -2.49
N LEU A 163 -10.18 23.41 -2.13
CA LEU A 163 -11.37 23.94 -2.80
C LEU A 163 -11.04 24.99 -3.89
N SER A 164 -9.77 25.23 -4.15
CA SER A 164 -9.38 26.07 -5.29
C SER A 164 -9.86 25.47 -6.60
N ILE A 165 -10.19 26.30 -7.58
CA ILE A 165 -10.65 25.83 -8.89
C ILE A 165 -9.72 24.79 -9.49
N PRO A 166 -8.38 24.99 -9.58
CA PRO A 166 -7.50 23.97 -10.15
C PRO A 166 -7.54 22.66 -9.39
N MET A 167 -7.47 22.72 -8.07
CA MET A 167 -7.41 21.51 -7.25
C MET A 167 -8.74 20.75 -7.24
N ALA A 168 -9.85 21.43 -7.04
CA ALA A 168 -11.18 20.80 -7.04
C ALA A 168 -11.46 20.10 -8.38
N HIS A 169 -11.10 20.75 -9.50
CA HIS A 169 -11.23 20.15 -10.82
C HIS A 169 -10.31 18.93 -11.00
N GLN A 170 -9.03 19.06 -10.62
CA GLN A 170 -8.08 17.96 -10.71
C GLN A 170 -8.46 16.78 -9.83
N LEU A 171 -8.94 17.03 -8.61
CA LEU A 171 -9.35 15.99 -7.69
C LEU A 171 -10.46 15.11 -8.27
N ILE A 172 -11.45 15.73 -8.92
CA ILE A 172 -12.49 15.03 -9.64
C ILE A 172 -11.95 14.32 -10.89
N GLY A 173 -11.19 15.04 -11.73
CA GLY A 173 -10.80 14.55 -13.04
C GLY A 173 -9.67 13.49 -13.03
N PHE A 174 -8.75 13.59 -12.06
CA PHE A 174 -7.54 12.76 -12.05
C PHE A 174 -7.35 11.94 -10.78
N TYR A 175 -7.83 12.39 -9.62
CA TYR A 175 -7.49 11.81 -8.32
C TYR A 175 -8.70 11.16 -7.61
N THR A 176 -9.68 10.75 -8.38
CA THR A 176 -10.80 9.93 -7.94
C THR A 176 -10.80 8.62 -8.71
N VAL A 177 -11.14 7.52 -8.06
CA VAL A 177 -11.15 6.17 -8.63
C VAL A 177 -12.50 5.53 -8.34
N ALA A 178 -13.13 4.94 -9.36
CA ALA A 178 -14.27 4.07 -9.19
C ALA A 178 -13.77 2.65 -8.97
N ASP A 179 -13.95 2.10 -7.78
CA ASP A 179 -13.51 0.75 -7.46
C ASP A 179 -14.63 -0.26 -7.78
N LYS A 180 -14.38 -1.16 -8.74
CA LYS A 180 -15.34 -2.18 -9.14
C LYS A 180 -15.55 -3.26 -8.09
N THR A 181 -14.63 -3.40 -7.12
CA THR A 181 -14.69 -4.44 -6.08
C THR A 181 -15.91 -4.24 -5.18
N ASP A 182 -16.14 -3.00 -4.76
CA ASP A 182 -17.21 -2.62 -3.84
C ASP A 182 -18.26 -1.67 -4.48
N GLY A 183 -18.03 -1.29 -5.73
CA GLY A 183 -18.92 -0.37 -6.44
C GLY A 183 -18.89 1.06 -5.90
N VAL A 184 -17.87 1.45 -5.14
CA VAL A 184 -17.78 2.73 -4.45
C VAL A 184 -16.73 3.64 -5.09
N LEU A 185 -17.03 4.93 -5.10
CA LEU A 185 -16.09 5.96 -5.50
C LEU A 185 -15.09 6.21 -4.37
N LYS A 186 -13.80 6.25 -4.70
CA LYS A 186 -12.70 6.54 -3.77
C LYS A 186 -11.96 7.79 -4.20
N VAL A 187 -11.88 8.78 -3.32
CA VAL A 187 -11.06 9.96 -3.52
C VAL A 187 -9.68 9.74 -2.90
N MET A 188 -8.63 10.18 -3.59
CA MET A 188 -7.27 10.06 -3.09
C MET A 188 -7.03 10.96 -1.88
N ARG A 189 -6.24 10.47 -0.94
CA ARG A 189 -5.72 11.24 0.19
C ARG A 189 -4.64 12.22 -0.29
N SER A 190 -4.42 13.28 0.47
CA SER A 190 -3.45 14.32 0.11
C SER A 190 -2.05 13.76 -0.21
N TYR A 191 -1.50 12.90 0.63
CA TYR A 191 -0.18 12.29 0.40
C TYR A 191 -0.14 11.41 -0.87
N GLN A 192 -1.25 10.73 -1.21
CA GLN A 192 -1.35 9.97 -2.46
C GLN A 192 -1.36 10.92 -3.66
N TYR A 193 -2.11 12.02 -3.58
CA TYR A 193 -2.12 13.07 -4.59
C TYR A 193 -0.71 13.61 -4.84
N PHE A 194 0.03 13.99 -3.79
CA PHE A 194 1.37 14.53 -3.93
C PHE A 194 2.36 13.51 -4.51
N ALA A 195 2.28 12.25 -4.11
CA ALA A 195 3.11 11.19 -4.66
C ALA A 195 2.85 10.96 -6.16
N VAL A 196 1.58 10.86 -6.57
CA VAL A 196 1.21 10.70 -7.99
C VAL A 196 1.66 11.90 -8.81
N ARG A 197 1.45 13.11 -8.29
CA ARG A 197 1.87 14.34 -8.95
C ARG A 197 3.39 14.40 -9.10
N ALA A 198 4.15 14.08 -8.06
CA ALA A 198 5.62 14.09 -8.10
C ALA A 198 6.16 13.13 -9.16
N ILE A 199 5.57 11.94 -9.30
CA ILE A 199 5.93 10.98 -10.35
C ILE A 199 5.57 11.55 -11.74
N SER A 200 4.35 12.06 -11.93
CA SER A 200 3.90 12.62 -13.20
C SER A 200 4.74 13.82 -13.64
N ASP A 201 5.01 14.75 -12.71
CA ASP A 201 5.86 15.90 -12.94
C ASP A 201 7.31 15.48 -13.30
N ARG A 202 7.82 14.41 -12.67
CA ARG A 202 9.15 13.88 -12.98
C ARG A 202 9.20 13.30 -14.39
N VAL A 203 8.20 12.50 -14.79
CA VAL A 203 8.13 11.90 -16.13
C VAL A 203 7.99 12.98 -17.21
N ALA A 204 7.15 13.98 -16.99
CA ALA A 204 6.94 15.09 -17.94
C ALA A 204 8.22 15.92 -18.20
N ARG A 205 9.15 15.93 -17.24
CA ARG A 205 10.42 16.69 -17.34
C ARG A 205 11.61 15.87 -17.81
N ILE A 206 11.43 14.56 -18.10
CA ILE A 206 12.51 13.70 -18.52
C ILE A 206 12.93 14.06 -19.95
N GLU A 207 14.23 14.33 -20.12
CA GLU A 207 14.88 14.41 -21.42
C GLU A 207 15.25 12.98 -21.85
N TRP A 208 14.41 12.37 -22.69
CA TRP A 208 14.55 10.96 -23.08
C TRP A 208 15.86 10.65 -23.85
N ASP A 209 16.47 11.66 -24.44
CA ASP A 209 17.78 11.57 -25.09
C ASP A 209 18.95 11.97 -24.16
N GLY A 210 18.64 12.43 -22.95
CA GLY A 210 19.60 12.87 -21.95
C GLY A 210 20.31 11.72 -21.24
N ARG A 211 21.29 12.04 -20.39
CA ARG A 211 22.05 11.07 -19.57
C ARG A 211 21.44 10.84 -18.19
N ASP A 212 20.76 11.81 -17.62
CA ASP A 212 20.12 11.71 -16.30
C ASP A 212 18.66 11.27 -16.45
N ARG A 213 18.43 9.97 -16.26
CA ARG A 213 17.13 9.31 -16.37
C ARG A 213 16.69 8.64 -15.09
N LEU A 214 17.18 9.12 -13.95
CA LEU A 214 16.74 8.62 -12.68
C LEU A 214 15.29 9.07 -12.44
N GLY A 215 14.41 8.13 -12.12
CA GLY A 215 13.03 8.39 -11.75
C GLY A 215 12.93 8.93 -10.33
N GLY A 216 12.92 8.04 -9.38
CA GLY A 216 12.82 8.30 -7.96
C GLY A 216 12.06 7.22 -7.21
N TYR A 217 11.86 7.40 -5.92
CA TYR A 217 11.05 6.46 -5.15
C TYR A 217 10.05 7.16 -4.23
N ILE A 218 8.99 6.42 -3.92
CA ILE A 218 7.94 6.80 -2.98
C ILE A 218 8.10 5.94 -1.72
N TRP A 219 8.30 6.60 -0.61
CA TRP A 219 8.32 5.95 0.70
C TRP A 219 6.96 6.11 1.37
N HIS A 220 6.09 5.14 1.18
CA HIS A 220 4.78 5.09 1.82
C HIS A 220 4.66 3.83 2.66
N THR A 221 4.30 3.99 3.93
CA THR A 221 4.15 2.86 4.88
C THR A 221 3.15 1.82 4.40
N THR A 222 3.25 0.60 4.92
CA THR A 222 2.26 -0.45 4.67
C THR A 222 0.88 0.00 5.17
N GLY A 223 -0.17 -0.35 4.43
CA GLY A 223 -1.54 0.09 4.74
C GLY A 223 -1.90 1.51 4.24
N SER A 224 -0.97 2.26 3.65
CA SER A 224 -1.22 3.60 3.09
C SER A 224 -1.95 3.62 1.74
N GLY A 225 -2.26 2.46 1.16
CA GLY A 225 -2.89 2.38 -0.17
C GLY A 225 -1.91 2.56 -1.34
N LYS A 226 -0.69 2.05 -1.21
CA LYS A 226 0.34 2.08 -2.27
C LYS A 226 -0.16 1.59 -3.62
N THR A 227 -0.96 0.53 -3.64
CA THR A 227 -1.51 -0.06 -4.89
C THR A 227 -2.37 0.95 -5.66
N MET A 228 -3.23 1.72 -4.98
CA MET A 228 -4.02 2.77 -5.63
C MET A 228 -3.12 3.92 -6.11
N THR A 229 -2.10 4.28 -5.33
CA THR A 229 -1.15 5.36 -5.69
C THR A 229 -0.32 4.95 -6.91
N SER A 230 0.22 3.74 -6.94
CA SER A 230 0.99 3.22 -8.07
C SER A 230 0.14 3.02 -9.32
N PHE A 231 -1.08 2.50 -9.17
CA PHE A 231 -2.04 2.41 -10.27
C PHE A 231 -2.33 3.78 -10.88
N LYS A 232 -2.65 4.77 -10.04
CA LYS A 232 -3.01 6.10 -10.53
C LYS A 232 -1.82 6.80 -11.19
N SER A 233 -0.61 6.61 -10.68
CA SER A 233 0.63 7.07 -11.33
C SER A 233 0.80 6.44 -12.71
N ALA A 234 0.68 5.11 -12.80
CA ALA A 234 0.78 4.39 -14.05
C ALA A 234 -0.30 4.80 -15.06
N TYR A 235 -1.54 4.94 -14.59
CA TYR A 235 -2.68 5.33 -15.40
C TYR A 235 -2.51 6.74 -15.99
N LEU A 236 -2.09 7.72 -15.17
CA LEU A 236 -1.90 9.09 -15.65
C LEU A 236 -0.76 9.19 -16.67
N ILE A 237 0.36 8.50 -16.45
CA ILE A 237 1.48 8.46 -17.41
C ILE A 237 1.03 7.80 -18.72
N ALA A 238 0.30 6.68 -18.65
CA ALA A 238 -0.18 5.98 -19.83
C ALA A 238 -1.18 6.82 -20.66
N THR A 239 -1.99 7.65 -19.99
CA THR A 239 -3.01 8.47 -20.65
C THR A 239 -2.50 9.84 -21.10
N SER A 240 -1.43 10.38 -20.50
CA SER A 240 -0.81 11.66 -20.92
C SER A 240 0.02 11.55 -22.18
N LYS A 241 0.40 10.32 -22.57
CA LYS A 241 1.32 10.03 -23.68
C LYS A 241 2.76 10.51 -23.47
N ASP A 242 3.15 10.76 -22.21
CA ASP A 242 4.53 11.09 -21.85
C ASP A 242 5.46 9.88 -21.96
N ALA A 243 4.91 8.67 -21.94
CA ALA A 243 5.60 7.42 -22.19
C ALA A 243 4.87 6.57 -23.25
N ASP A 244 5.62 5.75 -24.00
CA ASP A 244 5.07 4.82 -24.97
C ASP A 244 4.63 3.51 -24.32
N LYS A 245 5.28 3.15 -23.20
CA LYS A 245 4.94 1.98 -22.37
C LYS A 245 5.12 2.31 -20.90
N VAL A 246 4.17 1.84 -20.10
CA VAL A 246 4.24 1.89 -18.63
C VAL A 246 4.14 0.46 -18.13
N ILE A 247 5.14 0.01 -17.37
CA ILE A 247 5.22 -1.35 -16.89
C ILE A 247 5.17 -1.34 -15.37
N PHE A 248 4.19 -2.01 -14.79
CA PHE A 248 4.16 -2.27 -13.35
C PHE A 248 4.77 -3.63 -13.06
N LEU A 249 5.87 -3.64 -12.33
CA LEU A 249 6.60 -4.86 -11.96
C LEU A 249 6.32 -5.26 -10.52
N MET A 250 6.01 -6.54 -10.35
CA MET A 250 5.75 -7.21 -9.09
C MET A 250 6.79 -8.29 -8.82
N ASP A 251 7.05 -8.56 -7.53
CA ASP A 251 8.02 -9.57 -7.11
C ASP A 251 7.54 -11.00 -7.36
N ARG A 252 6.32 -11.34 -6.93
CA ARG A 252 5.81 -12.73 -6.95
C ARG A 252 4.52 -12.85 -7.75
N ILE A 253 4.37 -14.03 -8.39
CA ILE A 253 3.18 -14.36 -9.17
C ILE A 253 1.90 -14.33 -8.30
N GLU A 254 1.96 -14.75 -7.04
CA GLU A 254 0.79 -14.77 -6.14
C GLU A 254 0.34 -13.36 -5.70
N LEU A 255 1.29 -12.48 -5.37
CA LEU A 255 1.01 -11.06 -5.12
C LEU A 255 0.61 -10.34 -6.41
N GLY A 256 1.12 -10.84 -7.54
CA GLY A 256 0.81 -10.37 -8.88
C GLY A 256 -0.64 -10.53 -9.27
N THR A 257 -1.26 -11.64 -8.93
CA THR A 257 -2.70 -11.85 -9.20
C THR A 257 -3.56 -10.85 -8.44
N GLN A 258 -3.25 -10.60 -7.17
CA GLN A 258 -4.00 -9.66 -6.34
C GLN A 258 -3.84 -8.20 -6.82
N SER A 259 -2.62 -7.78 -7.12
CA SER A 259 -2.36 -6.42 -7.62
C SER A 259 -2.95 -6.22 -9.02
N LEU A 260 -2.89 -7.23 -9.89
CA LEU A 260 -3.52 -7.19 -11.20
C LEU A 260 -5.04 -7.07 -11.10
N GLU A 261 -5.65 -7.86 -10.22
CA GLU A 261 -7.09 -7.79 -9.94
C GLU A 261 -7.48 -6.39 -9.44
N GLN A 262 -6.71 -5.82 -8.50
CA GLN A 262 -6.94 -4.47 -8.03
C GLN A 262 -6.78 -3.43 -9.13
N TYR A 263 -5.76 -3.55 -9.98
CA TYR A 263 -5.56 -2.64 -11.11
C TYR A 263 -6.73 -2.70 -12.11
N ASN A 264 -7.21 -3.90 -12.42
CA ASN A 264 -8.39 -4.08 -13.26
C ASN A 264 -9.66 -3.49 -12.63
N ASN A 265 -9.80 -3.63 -11.31
CA ASN A 265 -10.93 -3.06 -10.57
C ASN A 265 -10.90 -1.52 -10.51
N PHE A 266 -9.70 -0.91 -10.57
CA PHE A 266 -9.53 0.54 -10.62
C PHE A 266 -9.57 1.12 -12.05
N ALA A 267 -9.42 0.29 -13.07
CA ALA A 267 -9.40 0.73 -14.45
C ALA A 267 -10.83 1.03 -14.96
N ASP A 268 -10.96 2.06 -15.79
CA ASP A 268 -12.24 2.49 -16.36
C ASP A 268 -12.80 1.46 -17.37
N THR A 269 -11.91 0.79 -18.08
CA THR A 269 -12.23 -0.26 -19.06
C THR A 269 -11.43 -1.52 -18.78
N ASP A 270 -12.01 -2.68 -19.06
CA ASP A 270 -11.39 -3.97 -18.74
C ASP A 270 -10.14 -4.26 -19.60
N ASP A 271 -10.02 -3.61 -20.75
CA ASP A 271 -8.88 -3.78 -21.66
C ASP A 271 -7.72 -2.79 -21.43
N PHE A 272 -7.82 -1.89 -20.46
CA PHE A 272 -6.80 -0.86 -20.25
C PHE A 272 -5.54 -1.43 -19.59
N VAL A 273 -5.69 -2.38 -18.66
CA VAL A 273 -4.59 -3.02 -17.95
C VAL A 273 -4.27 -4.36 -18.59
N GLN A 274 -3.07 -4.48 -19.15
CA GLN A 274 -2.64 -5.67 -19.88
C GLN A 274 -1.81 -6.59 -19.00
N SER A 275 -2.30 -7.79 -18.72
CA SER A 275 -1.53 -8.84 -18.04
C SER A 275 -0.62 -9.59 -19.00
N THR A 276 0.40 -10.25 -18.48
CA THR A 276 1.31 -11.09 -19.23
C THR A 276 1.36 -12.50 -18.64
N GLU A 277 1.02 -13.51 -19.46
CA GLU A 277 1.08 -14.91 -19.03
C GLU A 277 2.52 -15.44 -19.01
N ASN A 278 3.31 -15.06 -20.01
CA ASN A 278 4.70 -15.49 -20.19
C ASN A 278 5.55 -14.38 -20.81
N THR A 279 6.86 -14.63 -20.94
CA THR A 279 7.82 -13.68 -21.51
C THR A 279 7.50 -13.32 -22.97
N HIS A 280 7.01 -14.26 -23.79
CA HIS A 280 6.64 -13.99 -25.19
C HIS A 280 5.46 -13.02 -25.30
N ALA A 281 4.42 -13.19 -24.45
CA ALA A 281 3.30 -12.26 -24.38
C ALA A 281 3.77 -10.85 -23.98
N LEU A 282 4.72 -10.76 -23.02
CA LEU A 282 5.31 -9.49 -22.62
C LEU A 282 6.05 -8.81 -23.77
N ILE A 283 6.89 -9.54 -24.49
CA ILE A 283 7.63 -9.03 -25.67
C ILE A 283 6.67 -8.54 -26.74
N SER A 284 5.62 -9.30 -27.05
CA SER A 284 4.61 -8.90 -28.03
C SER A 284 3.97 -7.57 -27.66
N LYS A 285 3.56 -7.40 -26.40
CA LYS A 285 2.96 -6.16 -25.91
C LYS A 285 3.94 -4.98 -25.85
N LEU A 286 5.22 -5.23 -25.55
CA LEU A 286 6.26 -4.21 -25.60
C LEU A 286 6.51 -3.69 -27.01
N LYS A 287 6.43 -4.56 -28.01
CA LYS A 287 6.59 -4.20 -29.44
C LYS A 287 5.37 -3.50 -30.01
N SER A 288 4.19 -3.80 -29.49
CA SER A 288 2.91 -3.29 -29.99
C SER A 288 2.84 -1.76 -29.95
N THR A 289 2.18 -1.17 -30.94
CA THR A 289 1.83 0.25 -31.02
C THR A 289 0.37 0.51 -30.69
N ASN A 290 -0.36 -0.52 -30.27
CA ASN A 290 -1.76 -0.39 -29.87
C ASN A 290 -1.90 0.51 -28.63
N PRO A 291 -2.69 1.57 -28.68
CA PRO A 291 -2.88 2.49 -27.55
C PRO A 291 -3.53 1.82 -26.31
N ASN A 292 -4.20 0.68 -26.46
CA ASN A 292 -4.75 -0.09 -25.34
C ASN A 292 -3.70 -0.98 -24.66
N GLU A 293 -2.50 -1.09 -25.22
CA GLU A 293 -1.41 -1.89 -24.67
C GLU A 293 -0.27 -1.02 -24.13
N VAL A 294 -0.59 0.13 -23.59
CA VAL A 294 0.39 1.05 -22.99
C VAL A 294 0.70 0.62 -21.56
N LEU A 295 -0.31 0.31 -20.74
CA LEU A 295 -0.13 -0.12 -19.34
C LEU A 295 -0.06 -1.65 -19.24
N ILE A 296 1.10 -2.16 -18.88
CA ILE A 296 1.41 -3.59 -18.79
C ILE A 296 1.73 -3.94 -17.35
N VAL A 297 1.13 -5.02 -16.84
CA VAL A 297 1.44 -5.61 -15.54
C VAL A 297 2.20 -6.92 -15.74
N SER A 298 3.38 -7.03 -15.13
CA SER A 298 4.25 -8.21 -15.29
C SER A 298 5.04 -8.50 -14.01
N SER A 299 5.65 -9.69 -13.95
CA SER A 299 6.61 -10.00 -12.88
C SER A 299 8.03 -9.64 -13.28
N ILE A 300 8.86 -9.35 -12.27
CA ILE A 300 10.27 -9.02 -12.48
C ILE A 300 11.02 -10.16 -13.19
N GLN A 301 10.68 -11.43 -12.89
CA GLN A 301 11.29 -12.60 -13.53
C GLN A 301 11.03 -12.62 -15.04
N LYS A 302 9.78 -12.36 -15.48
CA LYS A 302 9.46 -12.32 -16.91
C LYS A 302 10.20 -11.20 -17.61
N MET A 303 10.35 -10.06 -16.95
CA MET A 303 11.05 -8.91 -17.52
C MET A 303 12.56 -9.15 -17.60
N SER A 304 13.18 -9.76 -16.60
CA SER A 304 14.61 -10.10 -16.61
C SER A 304 14.98 -11.19 -17.62
N ASN A 305 14.04 -12.09 -17.93
CA ASN A 305 14.23 -13.18 -18.89
C ASN A 305 14.28 -12.70 -20.36
N ILE A 306 13.91 -11.46 -20.65
CA ILE A 306 13.89 -10.94 -22.03
C ILE A 306 15.28 -11.02 -22.70
N LYS A 307 16.38 -10.88 -21.93
CA LYS A 307 17.77 -10.94 -22.43
C LYS A 307 18.28 -12.37 -22.64
N GLN A 308 17.71 -13.37 -21.96
CA GLN A 308 18.31 -14.70 -21.78
C GLN A 308 17.83 -15.76 -22.80
N GLU A 309 16.88 -15.47 -23.66
CA GLU A 309 16.43 -16.45 -24.65
C GLU A 309 17.47 -16.64 -25.75
N GLU A 310 18.37 -17.59 -25.57
CA GLU A 310 19.21 -18.14 -26.66
C GLU A 310 18.29 -18.71 -27.74
N GLY A 311 18.19 -17.99 -28.86
CA GLY A 311 17.48 -18.42 -30.07
C GLY A 311 16.14 -17.77 -30.36
N GLY A 312 15.57 -16.91 -29.47
CA GLY A 312 14.22 -16.38 -29.61
C GLY A 312 14.11 -14.94 -30.10
N LEU A 313 14.93 -14.02 -29.60
CA LEU A 313 14.83 -12.60 -29.95
C LEU A 313 15.94 -12.18 -30.93
N LYS A 314 15.50 -11.66 -32.07
CA LYS A 314 16.43 -10.99 -33.00
C LYS A 314 16.94 -9.71 -32.35
N ALA A 315 18.24 -9.38 -32.49
CA ALA A 315 18.82 -8.13 -32.01
C ALA A 315 17.98 -6.89 -32.39
N HIS A 316 17.35 -6.94 -33.55
CA HIS A 316 16.44 -5.92 -34.06
C HIS A 316 15.18 -5.73 -33.17
N ASP A 317 14.64 -6.79 -32.59
CA ASP A 317 13.45 -6.70 -31.72
C ASP A 317 13.79 -5.98 -30.40
N ILE A 318 14.96 -6.27 -29.83
CA ILE A 318 15.47 -5.58 -28.63
C ILE A 318 15.68 -4.10 -28.94
N GLU A 319 16.32 -3.79 -30.08
CA GLU A 319 16.56 -2.40 -30.49
C GLU A 319 15.25 -1.62 -30.71
N GLN A 320 14.22 -2.24 -31.28
CA GLN A 320 12.90 -1.61 -31.42
C GLN A 320 12.25 -1.29 -30.07
N MET A 321 12.37 -2.20 -29.09
CA MET A 321 11.82 -1.97 -27.75
C MET A 321 12.63 -0.88 -27.00
N GLN A 322 13.96 -0.86 -27.15
CA GLN A 322 14.84 0.11 -26.51
C GLN A 322 14.61 1.55 -26.99
N LYS A 323 14.12 1.76 -28.20
CA LYS A 323 13.77 3.08 -28.75
C LYS A 323 12.49 3.68 -28.14
N LYS A 324 11.69 2.88 -27.44
CA LYS A 324 10.46 3.37 -26.79
C LYS A 324 10.76 4.06 -25.48
N ARG A 325 9.97 5.09 -25.16
CA ARG A 325 9.95 5.75 -23.87
C ARG A 325 9.24 4.84 -22.87
N ILE A 326 10.02 4.15 -22.05
CA ILE A 326 9.51 3.15 -21.11
C ILE A 326 9.61 3.67 -19.69
N VAL A 327 8.48 3.67 -18.98
CA VAL A 327 8.43 3.90 -17.53
C VAL A 327 8.18 2.58 -16.83
N ILE A 328 8.97 2.27 -15.82
CA ILE A 328 8.85 1.05 -15.02
C ILE A 328 8.58 1.44 -13.57
N ILE A 329 7.45 0.98 -13.05
CA ILE A 329 7.05 1.16 -11.64
C ILE A 329 7.23 -0.18 -10.94
N VAL A 330 8.03 -0.18 -9.88
CA VAL A 330 8.40 -1.37 -9.10
C VAL A 330 7.75 -1.30 -7.73
N ASP A 331 6.94 -2.30 -7.40
CA ASP A 331 6.37 -2.42 -6.06
C ASP A 331 7.31 -3.19 -5.12
N GLU A 332 7.24 -2.90 -3.81
CA GLU A 332 8.11 -3.47 -2.77
C GLU A 332 9.61 -3.39 -3.10
N ALA A 333 10.03 -2.20 -3.54
CA ALA A 333 11.37 -1.91 -4.09
C ALA A 333 12.56 -2.22 -3.17
N HIS A 334 12.30 -2.53 -1.89
CA HIS A 334 13.33 -2.89 -0.88
C HIS A 334 13.73 -4.38 -0.89
N ARG A 335 13.05 -5.24 -1.64
CA ARG A 335 13.33 -6.68 -1.60
C ARG A 335 14.65 -7.03 -2.26
N SER A 336 15.45 -7.85 -1.60
CA SER A 336 16.79 -8.27 -2.05
C SER A 336 16.79 -9.04 -3.38
N THR A 337 15.70 -9.73 -3.71
CA THR A 337 15.52 -10.45 -4.98
C THR A 337 15.48 -9.53 -6.21
N PHE A 338 15.27 -8.21 -5.99
CA PHE A 338 15.27 -7.24 -7.07
C PHE A 338 16.68 -6.86 -7.57
N GLY A 339 17.74 -7.00 -6.76
CA GLY A 339 19.07 -6.49 -7.08
C GLY A 339 19.57 -6.95 -8.45
N ASP A 340 19.83 -8.24 -8.63
CA ASP A 340 20.42 -8.79 -9.85
C ASP A 340 19.47 -8.73 -11.05
N MET A 341 18.17 -9.05 -10.83
CA MET A 341 17.16 -9.00 -11.90
C MET A 341 16.95 -7.57 -12.39
N LEU A 342 16.92 -6.59 -11.47
CA LEU A 342 16.74 -5.19 -11.83
C LEU A 342 17.95 -4.64 -12.60
N ILE A 343 19.18 -5.06 -12.25
CA ILE A 343 20.39 -4.75 -13.01
C ILE A 343 20.25 -5.27 -14.44
N THR A 344 19.86 -6.54 -14.60
CA THR A 344 19.62 -7.14 -15.92
C THR A 344 18.58 -6.38 -16.74
N ILE A 345 17.48 -5.94 -16.10
CA ILE A 345 16.44 -5.15 -16.77
C ILE A 345 16.98 -3.78 -17.19
N LYS A 346 17.76 -3.10 -16.33
CA LYS A 346 18.39 -1.82 -16.66
C LYS A 346 19.39 -1.93 -17.80
N GLU A 347 20.17 -3.00 -17.86
CA GLU A 347 21.06 -3.28 -18.98
C GLU A 347 20.31 -3.55 -20.30
N THR A 348 19.16 -4.24 -20.20
CA THR A 348 18.32 -4.53 -21.37
C THR A 348 17.59 -3.29 -21.88
N PHE A 349 17.13 -2.43 -20.96
CA PHE A 349 16.38 -1.20 -21.26
C PHE A 349 17.10 0.04 -20.67
N PRO A 350 18.24 0.45 -21.21
CA PRO A 350 19.07 1.51 -20.64
C PRO A 350 18.40 2.90 -20.71
N GLN A 351 17.35 3.05 -21.52
CA GLN A 351 16.57 4.27 -21.63
C GLN A 351 15.32 4.29 -20.73
N ALA A 352 15.00 3.19 -20.08
CA ALA A 352 13.83 3.12 -19.21
C ALA A 352 14.03 3.92 -17.92
N VAL A 353 12.96 4.54 -17.44
CA VAL A 353 12.92 5.29 -16.19
C VAL A 353 12.24 4.45 -15.13
N PHE A 354 12.87 4.35 -13.96
CA PHE A 354 12.42 3.48 -12.89
C PHE A 354 11.89 4.28 -11.71
N PHE A 355 10.70 3.92 -11.22
CA PHE A 355 10.13 4.43 -9.98
C PHE A 355 9.93 3.28 -9.00
N GLY A 356 10.37 3.46 -7.74
CA GLY A 356 10.21 2.47 -6.69
C GLY A 356 9.09 2.86 -5.71
N PHE A 357 8.23 1.91 -5.34
CA PHE A 357 7.32 2.04 -4.20
C PHE A 357 7.79 1.13 -3.08
N THR A 358 7.94 1.66 -1.87
CA THR A 358 8.39 0.89 -0.71
C THR A 358 7.81 1.42 0.59
N GLY A 359 7.57 0.53 1.55
CA GLY A 359 7.25 0.90 2.94
C GLY A 359 8.49 1.03 3.81
N THR A 360 9.59 0.41 3.40
CA THR A 360 10.86 0.30 4.15
C THR A 360 12.03 0.46 3.21
N PRO A 361 12.39 1.71 2.82
CA PRO A 361 13.51 1.93 1.92
C PRO A 361 14.83 1.42 2.53
N ILE A 362 15.72 0.91 1.68
CA ILE A 362 17.08 0.57 2.06
C ILE A 362 17.88 1.88 2.06
N GLN A 363 18.36 2.27 3.22
CA GLN A 363 19.21 3.43 3.44
C GLN A 363 20.67 2.95 3.63
N ASP A 364 21.61 3.88 3.73
CA ASP A 364 23.05 3.57 3.92
C ASP A 364 23.31 2.67 5.13
N GLU A 365 22.49 2.81 6.18
CA GLU A 365 22.54 2.01 7.42
C GLU A 365 22.18 0.54 7.22
N ASN A 366 21.34 0.25 6.23
CA ASN A 366 20.86 -1.09 5.89
C ASN A 366 21.33 -1.54 4.51
N GLU A 367 22.42 -0.95 4.02
CA GLU A 367 22.95 -1.20 2.68
C GLU A 367 23.24 -2.69 2.46
N LYS A 368 22.65 -3.24 1.39
CA LYS A 368 22.91 -4.60 0.93
C LYS A 368 23.55 -4.56 -0.44
N ASN A 369 24.70 -5.21 -0.59
CA ASN A 369 25.42 -5.29 -1.87
C ASN A 369 25.77 -3.91 -2.49
N MET A 370 26.11 -2.92 -1.67
CA MET A 370 26.42 -1.54 -2.08
C MET A 370 25.28 -0.82 -2.84
N ASN A 371 24.03 -1.22 -2.63
CA ASN A 371 22.86 -0.61 -3.27
C ASN A 371 21.84 -0.13 -2.24
N THR A 372 21.58 1.15 -2.22
CA THR A 372 20.46 1.76 -1.50
C THR A 372 19.27 1.95 -2.43
N THR A 373 18.09 2.22 -1.87
CA THR A 373 16.91 2.55 -2.70
C THR A 373 17.18 3.80 -3.56
N ALA A 374 17.91 4.77 -3.03
CA ALA A 374 18.27 6.00 -3.74
C ALA A 374 19.26 5.76 -4.89
N THR A 375 20.25 4.89 -4.72
CA THR A 375 21.20 4.56 -5.81
C THR A 375 20.52 3.83 -6.95
N VAL A 376 19.50 3.05 -6.66
CA VAL A 376 18.77 2.25 -7.66
C VAL A 376 17.73 3.07 -8.42
N PHE A 377 16.93 3.86 -7.73
CA PHE A 377 15.77 4.55 -8.32
C PHE A 377 15.96 6.06 -8.50
N GLY A 378 16.85 6.68 -7.73
CA GLY A 378 17.01 8.12 -7.64
C GLY A 378 16.50 8.68 -6.32
N HIS A 379 16.27 10.00 -6.27
CA HIS A 379 15.86 10.68 -5.05
C HIS A 379 14.46 10.28 -4.55
N GLU A 380 14.24 10.44 -3.24
CA GLU A 380 12.92 10.37 -2.65
C GLU A 380 12.02 11.47 -3.22
N LEU A 381 10.89 11.08 -3.81
CA LEU A 381 9.93 12.00 -4.40
C LEU A 381 8.85 12.42 -3.41
N HIS A 382 8.45 11.49 -2.55
CA HIS A 382 7.47 11.74 -1.49
C HIS A 382 7.61 10.72 -0.39
N ARG A 383 7.34 11.15 0.85
CA ARG A 383 7.36 10.33 2.06
C ARG A 383 6.01 10.39 2.78
N TYR A 384 5.52 9.23 3.18
CA TYR A 384 4.44 9.07 4.15
C TYR A 384 4.83 7.94 5.10
N SER A 385 5.40 8.32 6.23
CA SER A 385 6.00 7.40 7.19
C SER A 385 4.93 6.64 8.00
N ILE A 386 5.37 5.63 8.77
CA ILE A 386 4.49 4.94 9.71
C ILE A 386 3.98 5.89 10.80
N ALA A 387 4.78 6.89 11.20
CA ALA A 387 4.37 7.91 12.16
C ALA A 387 3.23 8.77 11.63
N ASP A 388 3.31 9.20 10.35
CA ASP A 388 2.23 9.90 9.67
C ASP A 388 0.97 9.03 9.61
N GLY A 389 1.13 7.74 9.26
CA GLY A 389 0.02 6.79 9.19
C GLY A 389 -0.69 6.60 10.53
N ILE A 390 0.04 6.53 11.63
CA ILE A 390 -0.52 6.41 13.00
C ILE A 390 -1.20 7.72 13.40
N ARG A 391 -0.56 8.87 13.17
CA ARG A 391 -1.12 10.20 13.44
C ARG A 391 -2.47 10.38 12.73
N ASP A 392 -2.54 10.02 11.48
CA ASP A 392 -3.72 10.16 10.63
C ASP A 392 -4.75 9.03 10.84
N LYS A 393 -4.48 8.08 11.74
CA LYS A 393 -5.29 6.89 12.02
C LYS A 393 -5.50 5.96 10.82
N ASN A 394 -4.61 6.02 9.84
CA ASN A 394 -4.59 5.11 8.69
C ASN A 394 -3.88 3.79 8.99
N VAL A 395 -3.01 3.81 9.98
CA VAL A 395 -2.26 2.66 10.49
C VAL A 395 -2.50 2.59 11.99
N LEU A 396 -2.73 1.39 12.50
CA LEU A 396 -2.87 1.18 13.93
C LEU A 396 -1.54 1.46 14.63
N GLY A 397 -1.61 2.12 15.77
CA GLY A 397 -0.48 2.25 16.66
C GLY A 397 -0.06 0.88 17.20
N PHE A 398 1.19 0.76 17.60
CA PHE A 398 1.72 -0.45 18.24
C PHE A 398 2.48 -0.07 19.52
N ASP A 399 2.46 -0.98 20.47
CA ASP A 399 3.20 -0.89 21.71
C ASP A 399 4.23 -2.02 21.74
N PRO A 400 5.55 -1.72 21.58
CA PRO A 400 6.57 -2.74 21.58
C PRO A 400 6.79 -3.26 23.01
N TYR A 401 6.52 -4.54 23.22
CA TYR A 401 6.81 -5.22 24.47
C TYR A 401 8.06 -6.09 24.31
N LEU A 402 9.12 -5.72 24.99
CA LEU A 402 10.42 -6.40 24.91
C LEU A 402 10.59 -7.30 26.12
N ILE A 403 10.83 -8.59 25.85
CA ILE A 403 11.04 -9.60 26.89
C ILE A 403 12.46 -10.14 26.78
N SER A 404 13.16 -10.19 27.91
CA SER A 404 14.45 -10.86 27.99
C SER A 404 14.29 -12.24 28.61
N THR A 405 14.67 -13.28 27.87
CA THR A 405 14.69 -14.67 28.34
C THR A 405 15.97 -15.00 29.11
N TYR A 406 16.99 -14.15 28.98
CA TYR A 406 18.27 -14.29 29.68
C TYR A 406 18.40 -13.24 30.79
N LYS A 407 19.15 -13.59 31.85
CA LYS A 407 19.52 -12.60 32.88
C LYS A 407 20.61 -11.69 32.32
N ASP A 408 20.34 -10.41 32.17
CA ASP A 408 21.26 -9.40 31.61
C ASP A 408 22.67 -9.48 32.21
N SER A 409 22.78 -9.65 33.53
CA SER A 409 24.07 -9.74 34.21
C SER A 409 24.86 -10.96 33.78
N LYS A 410 24.21 -12.11 33.55
CA LYS A 410 24.86 -13.33 33.14
C LYS A 410 25.22 -13.33 31.67
N LEU A 411 24.35 -12.76 30.85
CA LEU A 411 24.62 -12.57 29.42
C LEU A 411 25.83 -11.65 29.22
N ARG A 412 25.85 -10.53 29.91
CA ARG A 412 26.96 -9.57 29.91
C ARG A 412 28.26 -10.19 30.40
N GLU A 413 28.23 -10.97 31.49
CA GLU A 413 29.38 -11.69 32.03
C GLU A 413 29.95 -12.68 31.00
N ALA A 414 29.06 -13.46 30.32
CA ALA A 414 29.49 -14.42 29.30
C ALA A 414 30.17 -13.72 28.12
N VAL A 415 29.56 -12.64 27.58
CA VAL A 415 30.17 -11.85 26.48
C VAL A 415 31.49 -11.18 26.94
N ALA A 416 31.53 -10.65 28.16
CA ALA A 416 32.73 -10.02 28.70
C ALA A 416 33.90 -11.00 28.85
N LEU A 417 33.62 -12.25 29.23
CA LEU A 417 34.62 -13.32 29.32
C LEU A 417 35.10 -13.75 27.94
N ASP A 418 34.18 -13.92 26.98
CA ASP A 418 34.51 -14.32 25.61
C ASP A 418 35.40 -13.26 24.91
N GLU A 419 35.02 -12.02 24.99
CA GLU A 419 35.79 -10.90 24.40
C GLU A 419 37.16 -10.71 25.11
N ALA A 420 37.23 -10.95 26.41
CA ALA A 420 38.50 -10.95 27.15
C ALA A 420 39.33 -12.23 26.90
N LYS A 421 38.80 -13.21 26.14
CA LYS A 421 39.41 -14.53 25.92
C LYS A 421 39.87 -15.17 27.24
N ALA A 422 38.94 -15.23 28.18
CA ALA A 422 39.12 -15.80 29.51
C ALA A 422 37.99 -16.80 29.82
N ASN A 423 38.33 -17.93 30.41
CA ASN A 423 37.34 -18.96 30.80
C ASN A 423 36.69 -18.66 32.14
N THR A 424 37.31 -17.86 32.97
CA THR A 424 36.83 -17.50 34.31
C THR A 424 37.06 -16.02 34.62
N ILE A 425 36.28 -15.50 35.55
CA ILE A 425 36.46 -14.11 36.04
C ILE A 425 37.86 -13.95 36.66
N GLN A 426 38.36 -14.97 37.38
CA GLN A 426 39.69 -14.95 37.99
C GLN A 426 40.79 -14.82 36.93
N GLU A 427 40.69 -15.57 35.82
CA GLU A 427 41.61 -15.46 34.71
C GLU A 427 41.57 -14.06 34.06
N ALA A 428 40.33 -13.56 33.82
CA ALA A 428 40.15 -12.20 33.29
C ALA A 428 40.76 -11.11 34.16
N MET A 429 40.68 -11.26 35.47
CA MET A 429 41.18 -10.28 36.44
C MET A 429 42.68 -10.38 36.68
N ALA A 430 43.31 -11.49 36.36
CA ALA A 430 44.76 -11.71 36.56
C ALA A 430 45.65 -11.04 35.52
N ASP A 431 45.15 -10.81 34.30
CA ASP A 431 45.88 -10.12 33.23
C ASP A 431 45.35 -8.70 33.01
N THR A 432 46.23 -7.72 32.92
CA THR A 432 45.84 -6.30 32.81
C THR A 432 45.00 -5.98 31.60
N LYS A 433 45.31 -6.58 30.42
CA LYS A 433 44.57 -6.33 29.19
C LYS A 433 43.22 -7.05 29.19
N LYS A 434 43.17 -8.30 29.64
CA LYS A 434 41.92 -9.05 29.80
C LYS A 434 40.98 -8.37 30.78
N LYS A 435 41.51 -7.87 31.88
CA LYS A 435 40.79 -7.11 32.92
C LYS A 435 40.13 -5.87 32.36
N GLU A 436 40.86 -5.09 31.56
CA GLU A 436 40.33 -3.86 30.98
C GLU A 436 39.16 -4.17 30.03
N ILE A 437 39.29 -5.18 29.17
CA ILE A 437 38.22 -5.64 28.26
C ILE A 437 37.01 -6.14 29.07
N TYR A 438 37.23 -7.02 30.04
CA TYR A 438 36.17 -7.57 30.88
C TYR A 438 35.38 -6.44 31.58
N LEU A 439 36.07 -5.51 32.26
CA LEU A 439 35.42 -4.40 32.95
C LEU A 439 34.70 -3.45 32.01
N ARG A 440 35.22 -3.23 30.80
CA ARG A 440 34.54 -2.42 29.79
C ARG A 440 33.18 -3.03 29.41
N PHE A 441 33.12 -4.33 29.15
CA PHE A 441 31.88 -5.01 28.77
C PHE A 441 30.91 -5.16 29.96
N MET A 442 31.40 -5.25 31.20
CA MET A 442 30.57 -5.26 32.39
C MET A 442 29.96 -3.91 32.71
N ASP A 443 30.54 -2.82 32.23
CA ASP A 443 30.06 -1.46 32.47
C ASP A 443 28.88 -1.11 31.56
N LYS A 444 27.69 -0.99 32.16
CA LYS A 444 26.43 -0.66 31.43
C LYS A 444 26.47 0.71 30.75
N SER A 445 27.28 1.62 31.23
CA SER A 445 27.41 2.97 30.66
C SER A 445 28.30 3.00 29.41
N ARG A 446 29.18 2.01 29.26
CA ARG A 446 30.12 1.91 28.12
C ARG A 446 29.60 1.01 27.01
N VAL A 447 28.94 -0.08 27.37
CA VAL A 447 28.36 -1.01 26.40
C VAL A 447 26.90 -1.25 26.77
N ALA A 448 25.99 -0.76 25.94
CA ALA A 448 24.56 -0.97 26.09
C ALA A 448 24.18 -2.45 25.87
N MET A 449 22.98 -2.87 26.25
CA MET A 449 22.50 -4.23 25.96
C MET A 449 22.25 -4.39 24.46
N ALA A 450 21.42 -3.54 23.88
CA ALA A 450 21.18 -3.49 22.44
C ALA A 450 22.16 -2.52 21.75
N GLY A 451 22.57 -2.84 20.54
CA GLY A 451 23.32 -1.91 19.69
C GLY A 451 22.47 -0.68 19.32
N HIS A 452 23.12 0.41 19.04
CA HIS A 452 22.46 1.67 18.68
C HIS A 452 23.34 2.51 17.74
N TRP A 453 22.69 3.42 17.04
CA TRP A 453 23.38 4.40 16.20
C TRP A 453 23.77 5.64 17.04
N ASP A 454 25.02 6.07 16.91
CA ASP A 454 25.50 7.28 17.57
C ASP A 454 25.07 8.55 16.79
N LYS A 455 25.37 9.73 17.34
CA LYS A 455 25.06 11.02 16.72
C LYS A 455 25.79 11.26 15.39
N ALA A 456 26.86 10.51 15.11
CA ALA A 456 27.64 10.55 13.88
C ALA A 456 27.22 9.46 12.88
N ASN A 457 26.12 8.78 13.14
CA ASN A 457 25.55 7.70 12.33
C ASN A 457 26.46 6.46 12.21
N ASN A 458 27.26 6.17 13.26
CA ASN A 458 28.02 4.92 13.33
C ASN A 458 27.28 3.94 14.23
N TYR A 459 27.22 2.67 13.80
CA TYR A 459 26.62 1.62 14.61
C TYR A 459 27.56 1.21 15.74
N VAL A 460 27.09 1.40 16.98
CA VAL A 460 27.79 0.99 18.20
C VAL A 460 27.18 -0.33 18.67
N ARG A 461 27.99 -1.38 18.65
CA ARG A 461 27.57 -2.72 19.07
C ARG A 461 27.21 -2.76 20.56
N GLY A 462 26.07 -3.39 20.86
CA GLY A 462 25.67 -3.76 22.21
C GLY A 462 26.07 -5.20 22.55
N ILE A 463 25.73 -5.66 23.74
CA ILE A 463 25.99 -7.03 24.24
C ILE A 463 25.35 -8.07 23.31
N GLU A 464 24.14 -7.80 22.84
CA GLU A 464 23.37 -8.73 21.99
C GLU A 464 24.03 -8.97 20.63
N ASP A 465 24.80 -8.01 20.11
CA ASP A 465 25.51 -8.15 18.83
C ASP A 465 26.74 -9.08 18.88
N TYR A 466 27.15 -9.49 20.09
CA TYR A 466 28.23 -10.45 20.32
C TYR A 466 27.72 -11.86 20.55
N LEU A 467 26.39 -12.05 20.58
CA LEU A 467 25.81 -13.38 20.79
C LEU A 467 25.73 -14.15 19.48
N LEU A 468 26.08 -15.42 19.54
CA LEU A 468 25.86 -16.33 18.44
C LEU A 468 24.36 -16.59 18.25
N THR A 469 23.88 -16.60 17.01
CA THR A 469 22.47 -16.87 16.65
C THR A 469 21.96 -18.20 17.24
N GLU A 470 22.84 -19.17 17.45
CA GLU A 470 22.57 -20.47 18.05
C GLU A 470 22.11 -20.40 19.52
N GLN A 471 22.42 -19.31 20.23
CA GLN A 471 21.92 -19.08 21.59
C GLN A 471 20.40 -19.00 21.63
N TYR A 472 19.79 -18.40 20.61
CA TYR A 472 18.34 -18.25 20.49
C TYR A 472 17.63 -19.53 19.98
N ARG A 473 18.38 -20.54 19.52
CA ARG A 473 17.87 -21.85 19.09
C ARG A 473 17.89 -22.90 20.20
N ARG A 474 18.33 -22.56 21.39
CA ARG A 474 18.38 -23.50 22.52
C ARG A 474 16.97 -23.86 22.99
N PRO A 475 16.70 -25.16 23.27
CA PRO A 475 15.39 -25.60 23.74
C PRO A 475 14.88 -24.87 24.98
N GLU A 476 15.77 -24.53 25.90
CA GLU A 476 15.42 -23.78 27.12
C GLU A 476 14.97 -22.33 26.81
N HIS A 477 15.58 -21.71 25.79
CA HIS A 477 15.14 -20.40 25.32
C HIS A 477 13.76 -20.48 24.68
N GLN A 478 13.58 -21.43 23.74
CA GLN A 478 12.30 -21.63 23.06
C GLN A 478 11.17 -21.94 24.05
N GLN A 479 11.44 -22.77 25.05
CA GLN A 479 10.47 -23.08 26.10
C GLN A 479 10.04 -21.82 26.85
N LYS A 480 10.98 -20.96 27.27
CA LYS A 480 10.67 -19.70 27.97
C LYS A 480 9.87 -18.73 27.12
N VAL A 481 10.17 -18.65 25.82
CA VAL A 481 9.40 -17.81 24.89
C VAL A 481 7.94 -18.29 24.84
N VAL A 482 7.72 -19.61 24.72
CA VAL A 482 6.37 -20.17 24.67
C VAL A 482 5.63 -19.99 26.00
N GLU A 483 6.32 -20.24 27.14
CA GLU A 483 5.76 -20.02 28.47
C GLU A 483 5.29 -18.58 28.65
N ASP A 484 6.12 -17.59 28.32
CA ASP A 484 5.75 -16.18 28.43
C ASP A 484 4.55 -15.80 27.54
N ILE A 485 4.53 -16.28 26.30
CA ILE A 485 3.39 -16.07 25.40
C ILE A 485 2.11 -16.68 25.98
N LEU A 486 2.18 -17.91 26.51
CA LEU A 486 1.01 -18.61 27.06
C LEU A 486 0.52 -17.97 28.37
N ASP A 487 1.42 -17.54 29.23
CA ASP A 487 1.08 -16.87 30.49
C ASP A 487 0.36 -15.53 30.26
N ASN A 488 0.74 -14.81 29.19
CA ASN A 488 0.16 -13.53 28.84
C ASN A 488 -0.94 -13.60 27.75
N TRP A 489 -1.23 -14.81 27.23
CA TRP A 489 -2.14 -14.99 26.09
C TRP A 489 -3.52 -14.36 26.29
N ILE A 490 -4.14 -14.58 27.45
CA ILE A 490 -5.49 -14.07 27.72
C ILE A 490 -5.52 -12.54 27.72
N GLN A 491 -4.47 -11.91 28.23
CA GLN A 491 -4.35 -10.46 28.24
C GLN A 491 -4.13 -9.91 26.83
N TYR A 492 -3.16 -10.43 26.09
CA TYR A 492 -2.80 -9.92 24.77
C TYR A 492 -3.86 -10.25 23.71
N SER A 493 -4.51 -11.39 23.80
CA SER A 493 -5.62 -11.75 22.92
C SER A 493 -6.95 -11.09 23.31
N GLN A 494 -7.00 -10.32 24.42
CA GLN A 494 -8.22 -9.75 25.00
C GLN A 494 -9.32 -10.81 25.16
N ASN A 495 -9.03 -11.86 25.89
CA ASN A 495 -9.91 -13.02 26.09
C ASN A 495 -10.26 -13.74 24.76
N ASN A 496 -9.25 -14.05 23.95
CA ASN A 496 -9.38 -14.73 22.66
C ASN A 496 -10.21 -13.97 21.60
N LYS A 497 -10.31 -12.64 21.72
CA LYS A 497 -10.93 -11.81 20.68
C LYS A 497 -10.01 -11.55 19.49
N PHE A 498 -8.69 -11.55 19.73
CA PHE A 498 -7.68 -11.29 18.73
C PHE A 498 -6.79 -12.51 18.50
N HIS A 499 -6.34 -12.67 17.26
CA HIS A 499 -5.36 -13.66 16.87
C HIS A 499 -3.94 -13.20 17.22
N GLY A 500 -3.05 -14.15 17.48
CA GLY A 500 -1.62 -13.93 17.58
C GLY A 500 -0.91 -14.37 16.30
N MET A 501 0.11 -13.62 15.88
CA MET A 501 1.02 -14.01 14.81
C MET A 501 2.43 -14.12 15.38
N PHE A 502 3.03 -15.29 15.29
CA PHE A 502 4.38 -15.58 15.77
C PHE A 502 5.30 -15.82 14.58
N ALA A 503 6.28 -14.94 14.38
CA ALA A 503 7.26 -15.06 13.30
C ALA A 503 8.54 -15.69 13.82
N THR A 504 9.10 -16.62 13.04
CA THR A 504 10.35 -17.35 13.35
C THR A 504 11.41 -17.09 12.29
N SER A 505 12.67 -17.35 12.61
CA SER A 505 13.81 -17.12 11.71
C SER A 505 13.93 -18.17 10.59
N SER A 506 13.34 -19.36 10.78
CA SER A 506 13.42 -20.46 9.83
C SER A 506 12.19 -21.38 9.90
N ILE A 507 12.00 -22.20 8.85
CA ILE A 507 10.92 -23.21 8.79
C ILE A 507 11.12 -24.27 9.89
N ALA A 508 12.35 -24.71 10.13
CA ALA A 508 12.65 -25.69 11.17
C ALA A 508 12.23 -25.16 12.55
N GLU A 509 12.59 -23.92 12.84
CA GLU A 509 12.21 -23.25 14.09
C GLU A 509 10.68 -23.10 14.21
N ALA A 510 9.97 -22.79 13.12
CA ALA A 510 8.51 -22.72 13.12
C ALA A 510 7.86 -24.04 13.49
N ILE A 511 8.38 -25.16 12.98
CA ILE A 511 7.89 -26.52 13.30
C ILE A 511 8.18 -26.88 14.77
N GLU A 512 9.36 -26.54 15.28
CA GLU A 512 9.74 -26.77 16.67
C GLU A 512 8.84 -25.99 17.63
N TYR A 513 8.64 -24.71 17.38
CA TYR A 513 7.70 -23.89 18.18
C TYR A 513 6.26 -24.39 18.08
N TYR A 514 5.79 -24.77 16.89
CA TYR A 514 4.47 -25.34 16.70
C TYR A 514 4.27 -26.58 17.60
N ARG A 515 5.23 -27.52 17.62
CA ARG A 515 5.21 -28.71 18.47
C ARG A 515 5.26 -28.39 19.96
N LEU A 516 6.05 -27.38 20.32
CA LEU A 516 6.19 -26.94 21.71
C LEU A 516 4.90 -26.29 22.23
N PHE A 517 4.26 -25.42 21.46
CA PHE A 517 2.95 -24.87 21.78
C PHE A 517 1.89 -25.95 21.95
N LYS A 518 1.83 -26.91 21.04
CA LYS A 518 0.89 -28.06 21.15
C LYS A 518 1.13 -28.89 22.38
N LYS A 519 2.38 -29.09 22.76
CA LYS A 519 2.74 -29.85 23.97
C LYS A 519 2.32 -29.12 25.24
N LEU A 520 2.53 -27.81 25.30
CA LEU A 520 2.27 -27.03 26.51
C LEU A 520 0.81 -26.57 26.64
N LYS A 521 0.12 -26.34 25.52
CA LYS A 521 -1.28 -25.85 25.49
C LYS A 521 -2.09 -26.52 24.36
N PRO A 522 -2.44 -27.82 24.50
CA PRO A 522 -3.11 -28.58 23.44
C PRO A 522 -4.47 -28.00 23.01
N GLU A 523 -5.16 -27.33 23.91
CA GLU A 523 -6.47 -26.72 23.66
C GLU A 523 -6.40 -25.41 22.85
N LEU A 524 -5.23 -24.79 22.75
CA LEU A 524 -5.06 -23.58 21.95
C LEU A 524 -5.07 -23.93 20.46
N LYS A 525 -5.85 -23.21 19.69
CA LYS A 525 -5.92 -23.40 18.24
C LYS A 525 -4.70 -22.78 17.58
N ILE A 526 -3.78 -23.61 17.14
CA ILE A 526 -2.50 -23.22 16.55
C ILE A 526 -2.35 -23.86 15.19
N THR A 527 -1.79 -23.12 14.25
CA THR A 527 -1.31 -23.64 12.96
C THR A 527 -0.02 -22.95 12.56
N ALA A 528 0.71 -23.51 11.62
CA ALA A 528 1.90 -22.87 11.07
C ALA A 528 1.80 -22.75 9.55
N LEU A 529 2.30 -21.64 9.03
CA LEU A 529 2.32 -21.33 7.60
C LEU A 529 3.76 -21.10 7.15
N PHE A 530 4.19 -21.82 6.15
CA PHE A 530 5.48 -21.62 5.48
C PHE A 530 5.41 -22.10 4.03
N ASP A 531 6.36 -21.68 3.22
CA ASP A 531 6.53 -22.16 1.86
C ASP A 531 7.67 -23.19 1.84
N PRO A 532 7.38 -24.47 1.60
CA PRO A 532 8.39 -25.52 1.63
C PRO A 532 9.49 -25.37 0.58
N ASN A 533 9.27 -24.52 -0.44
CA ASN A 533 10.21 -24.32 -1.55
C ASN A 533 11.23 -23.19 -1.32
N ILE A 534 11.05 -22.35 -0.28
CA ILE A 534 11.87 -21.14 -0.10
C ILE A 534 13.27 -21.44 0.44
N ASP A 535 13.46 -22.55 1.14
CA ASP A 535 14.71 -22.86 1.83
C ASP A 535 15.29 -24.17 1.28
N ASN A 536 16.18 -24.06 0.30
CA ASN A 536 16.75 -25.23 -0.40
C ASN A 536 17.86 -25.96 0.36
N ASN A 537 18.31 -25.45 1.51
CA ASN A 537 19.41 -26.02 2.28
C ASN A 537 18.92 -26.56 3.63
N GLU A 538 19.11 -27.88 3.81
CA GLU A 538 19.00 -28.69 5.01
C GLU A 538 17.60 -29.17 5.42
N ASN A 539 17.49 -30.51 5.59
CA ASN A 539 16.35 -31.23 6.15
C ASN A 539 15.02 -31.19 5.40
N ALA A 540 15.03 -31.38 4.07
CA ALA A 540 13.80 -31.47 3.27
C ALA A 540 12.77 -32.45 3.90
N LYS A 541 13.22 -33.60 4.40
CA LYS A 541 12.38 -34.60 5.08
C LYS A 541 11.74 -34.06 6.35
N PHE A 542 12.49 -33.32 7.18
CA PHE A 542 11.95 -32.73 8.43
C PHE A 542 10.86 -31.68 8.14
N LYS A 543 11.05 -30.88 7.08
CA LYS A 543 10.07 -29.88 6.65
C LYS A 543 8.81 -30.54 6.09
N GLU A 544 8.96 -31.60 5.29
CA GLU A 544 7.84 -32.35 4.73
C GLU A 544 7.06 -33.06 5.83
N ASP A 545 7.73 -33.77 6.74
CA ASP A 545 7.11 -34.42 7.90
C ASP A 545 6.36 -33.40 8.78
N GLY A 546 6.95 -32.24 9.05
CA GLY A 546 6.32 -31.17 9.81
C GLY A 546 5.09 -30.60 9.11
N LEU A 547 5.15 -30.42 7.79
CA LEU A 547 4.01 -29.93 7.01
C LEU A 547 2.87 -30.94 7.00
N VAL A 548 3.15 -32.23 6.86
CA VAL A 548 2.15 -33.30 6.93
C VAL A 548 1.48 -33.33 8.32
N GLU A 549 2.25 -33.17 9.40
CA GLU A 549 1.74 -33.09 10.77
C GLU A 549 0.76 -31.88 10.92
N ILE A 550 1.15 -30.69 10.45
CA ILE A 550 0.33 -29.48 10.53
C ILE A 550 -0.95 -29.62 9.72
N ILE A 551 -0.88 -30.16 8.50
CA ILE A 551 -2.05 -30.40 7.63
C ILE A 551 -2.99 -31.41 8.29
N SER A 552 -2.46 -32.50 8.82
CA SER A 552 -3.27 -33.52 9.51
C SER A 552 -4.02 -32.95 10.71
N ASP A 553 -3.34 -32.16 11.52
CA ASP A 553 -3.94 -31.47 12.66
C ASP A 553 -5.05 -30.52 12.25
N TYR A 554 -4.79 -29.74 11.21
CA TYR A 554 -5.77 -28.79 10.67
C TYR A 554 -7.01 -29.52 10.15
N ASN A 555 -6.81 -30.61 9.39
CA ASN A 555 -7.89 -31.44 8.88
C ASN A 555 -8.73 -32.04 10.02
N ASN A 556 -8.09 -32.59 11.05
CA ASN A 556 -8.76 -33.17 12.20
C ASN A 556 -9.58 -32.12 12.97
N ARG A 557 -9.05 -30.92 13.11
CA ARG A 557 -9.70 -29.84 13.86
C ARG A 557 -10.94 -29.29 13.15
N TYR A 558 -10.90 -29.17 11.84
CA TYR A 558 -11.93 -28.50 11.06
C TYR A 558 -12.73 -29.41 10.13
N GLY A 559 -12.50 -30.73 10.17
CA GLY A 559 -13.17 -31.70 9.30
C GLY A 559 -12.85 -31.50 7.81
N MET A 560 -11.60 -31.12 7.50
CA MET A 560 -11.13 -30.87 6.15
C MET A 560 -10.29 -32.06 5.62
N GLU A 561 -10.03 -32.06 4.31
CA GLU A 561 -9.25 -33.12 3.62
C GLU A 561 -8.12 -32.50 2.78
N PHE A 562 -7.34 -31.62 3.36
CA PHE A 562 -6.18 -31.04 2.67
C PHE A 562 -5.02 -32.04 2.63
N SER A 563 -4.17 -31.90 1.62
CA SER A 563 -2.96 -32.68 1.39
C SER A 563 -1.81 -31.75 0.99
N LEU A 564 -0.60 -32.28 0.85
CA LEU A 564 0.54 -31.53 0.33
C LEU A 564 0.22 -30.87 -1.03
N ALA A 565 -0.47 -31.60 -1.91
CA ALA A 565 -0.88 -31.09 -3.22
C ALA A 565 -1.92 -29.96 -3.14
N THR A 566 -2.70 -29.91 -2.06
CA THR A 566 -3.76 -28.89 -1.85
C THR A 566 -3.40 -27.89 -0.76
N HIS A 567 -2.14 -27.84 -0.32
CA HIS A 567 -1.67 -26.91 0.71
C HIS A 567 -2.00 -25.43 0.40
N ALA A 568 -1.95 -25.02 -0.87
CA ALA A 568 -2.36 -23.68 -1.27
C ALA A 568 -3.85 -23.38 -0.95
N LYS A 569 -4.73 -24.38 -1.01
CA LYS A 569 -6.14 -24.24 -0.62
C LYS A 569 -6.28 -24.11 0.90
N MET A 570 -5.50 -24.86 1.67
CA MET A 570 -5.45 -24.74 3.13
C MET A 570 -4.99 -23.34 3.55
N LYS A 571 -3.93 -22.78 2.93
CA LYS A 571 -3.49 -21.41 3.18
C LYS A 571 -4.62 -20.40 2.96
N ARG A 572 -5.41 -20.56 1.89
CA ARG A 572 -6.56 -19.71 1.59
C ARG A 572 -7.66 -19.86 2.63
N ASP A 573 -7.99 -21.09 3.05
CA ASP A 573 -8.97 -21.35 4.10
C ASP A 573 -8.57 -20.70 5.43
N ILE A 574 -7.29 -20.77 5.81
CA ILE A 574 -6.77 -20.09 7.01
C ILE A 574 -6.94 -18.57 6.88
N ALA A 575 -6.58 -17.99 5.73
CA ALA A 575 -6.74 -16.56 5.50
C ALA A 575 -8.21 -16.11 5.58
N ASP A 576 -9.12 -16.91 5.03
CA ASP A 576 -10.56 -16.63 5.06
C ASP A 576 -11.14 -16.74 6.47
N ARG A 577 -10.65 -17.66 7.29
CA ARG A 577 -11.01 -17.77 8.73
C ARG A 577 -10.50 -16.58 9.52
N LEU A 578 -9.23 -16.20 9.35
CA LEU A 578 -8.63 -15.02 10.01
C LEU A 578 -9.34 -13.72 9.64
N ALA A 579 -9.81 -13.62 8.39
CA ALA A 579 -10.57 -12.47 7.91
C ALA A 579 -12.05 -12.48 8.29
N HIS A 580 -12.52 -13.50 9.02
CA HIS A 580 -13.95 -13.68 9.39
C HIS A 580 -14.89 -13.52 8.20
N LYS A 581 -14.53 -14.07 7.04
CA LYS A 581 -15.40 -14.03 5.85
C LYS A 581 -16.73 -14.73 6.12
N GLU A 582 -17.74 -14.53 5.24
CA GLU A 582 -19.14 -14.98 5.41
C GLU A 582 -19.30 -16.40 5.98
N LEU A 583 -18.47 -17.37 5.52
CA LEU A 583 -18.49 -18.75 6.00
C LEU A 583 -17.98 -18.89 7.45
N TYR A 584 -17.23 -17.91 7.96
CA TYR A 584 -16.50 -17.98 9.23
C TYR A 584 -16.79 -16.81 10.18
N LYS A 585 -17.95 -16.16 10.03
CA LYS A 585 -18.36 -15.02 10.90
C LYS A 585 -18.58 -15.40 12.35
N ARG A 586 -18.77 -16.68 12.65
CA ARG A 586 -18.96 -17.14 14.03
C ARG A 586 -17.63 -17.46 14.69
N VAL A 587 -17.46 -17.07 15.95
CA VAL A 587 -16.24 -17.29 16.75
C VAL A 587 -15.85 -18.77 16.81
N GLU A 588 -16.81 -19.69 16.82
CA GLU A 588 -16.58 -21.15 16.80
C GLU A 588 -15.88 -21.66 15.53
N HIS A 589 -15.94 -20.89 14.42
CA HIS A 589 -15.29 -21.22 13.16
C HIS A 589 -13.94 -20.51 12.97
N ALA A 590 -13.54 -19.65 13.90
CA ALA A 590 -12.25 -18.97 13.87
C ALA A 590 -11.10 -19.98 14.02
N PRO A 591 -9.93 -19.72 13.41
CA PRO A 591 -8.75 -20.58 13.53
C PRO A 591 -8.25 -20.74 14.96
#